data_8066d74f1e0954da1d57d6a57656d515
#
_entry.id   8066d74f1e0954da1d57d6a57656d515
#
_cell.length_a   1.000
_cell.length_b   1.000
_cell.length_c   1.000
_cell.angle_alpha   90.00
_cell.angle_beta   90.00
_cell.angle_gamma   90.00
#
_symmetry.space_group_name_H-M   'P 1'
#
loop_
_entity.id
_entity.type
_entity.pdbx_description
1 polymer ?
#
loop_
_entity_poly.entity_id
_entity_poly.type
_entity_poly.pdbx_seq_one_letter_code
_entity_poly.pdbx_strand_id
1 'polypeptide(L)'
;MTFDRKTLVIPDRTLFEEKVIITKGDVVIGDRSFLRFGLNTNGRIFVGEHAIIDGNLDSPHDVRVDIFSTIGGDIKSGGNVYLGEKTKIKGTLSLKGDLDVGDSVEIEKGFEAKGWINIRNPIPIVIYIFVYLLQLLKMGRSEEIERILEELEQNDGNTIPISESFLFLPNNSLISTSNSKVEGSIQIGKECKLLGNYDIKGNISVDEKSEIFGTLKATGNVFIGKKVKIHGDISSTGIVNITEQVNVIGNITAEEVLLSKTAVIQGTLLAKKGICFIDISKQQTIEKVKRYENDVDVIDEVKKMLE
;
A
#
# COMPACT_ATOMS: atom_id res chain seq x y z
N MET A 1 5.12 13.62 -7.22
CA MET A 1 5.31 13.07 -5.86
C MET A 1 6.15 11.81 -5.99
N THR A 2 7.28 11.73 -5.34
CA THR A 2 8.05 10.48 -5.26
C THR A 2 7.30 9.53 -4.35
N PHE A 3 6.90 8.37 -4.87
CA PHE A 3 6.24 7.31 -4.12
C PHE A 3 7.22 6.76 -3.06
N ASP A 4 6.84 6.89 -1.77
CA ASP A 4 7.64 6.34 -0.67
C ASP A 4 7.26 4.87 -0.45
N ARG A 5 8.16 3.96 -0.81
CA ARG A 5 8.00 2.50 -0.67
C ARG A 5 7.88 2.01 0.78
N LYS A 6 8.05 2.87 1.77
CA LYS A 6 7.89 2.53 3.20
C LYS A 6 6.53 2.93 3.75
N THR A 7 5.74 3.67 3.01
CA THR A 7 4.41 4.13 3.44
C THR A 7 3.34 3.12 3.05
N LEU A 8 2.56 2.65 4.04
CA LEU A 8 1.33 1.91 3.81
C LEU A 8 0.27 2.87 3.23
N VAL A 9 -0.23 2.57 2.05
CA VAL A 9 -1.25 3.37 1.37
C VAL A 9 -2.56 2.58 1.33
N ILE A 10 -3.60 3.11 1.93
CA ILE A 10 -4.95 2.56 1.93
C ILE A 10 -5.82 3.52 1.11
N PRO A 11 -6.31 3.10 -0.07
CA PRO A 11 -7.09 3.97 -0.95
C PRO A 11 -8.49 4.23 -0.40
N ASP A 12 -9.17 5.22 -0.98
CA ASP A 12 -10.52 5.61 -0.60
C ASP A 12 -11.50 4.44 -0.61
N ARG A 13 -12.43 4.44 0.35
CA ARG A 13 -13.51 3.46 0.49
C ARG A 13 -13.05 2.02 0.70
N THR A 14 -11.85 1.83 1.22
CA THR A 14 -11.38 0.50 1.64
C THR A 14 -12.07 0.08 2.94
N LEU A 15 -12.58 -1.14 2.95
CA LEU A 15 -13.31 -1.72 4.08
C LEU A 15 -12.53 -2.92 4.62
N PHE A 16 -12.16 -2.86 5.88
CA PHE A 16 -11.63 -4.00 6.61
C PHE A 16 -12.79 -4.70 7.31
N GLU A 17 -13.10 -5.91 6.87
CA GLU A 17 -14.02 -6.82 7.54
C GLU A 17 -13.24 -7.84 8.36
N GLU A 18 -13.90 -8.70 9.14
CA GLU A 18 -13.20 -9.62 10.05
C GLU A 18 -12.13 -10.49 9.38
N LYS A 19 -12.35 -10.91 8.13
CA LYS A 19 -11.47 -11.84 7.41
C LYS A 19 -11.02 -11.36 6.04
N VAL A 20 -11.50 -10.23 5.57
CA VAL A 20 -11.24 -9.75 4.21
C VAL A 20 -11.09 -8.25 4.15
N ILE A 21 -10.17 -7.77 3.34
CA ILE A 21 -10.05 -6.37 2.96
C ILE A 21 -10.70 -6.22 1.59
N ILE A 22 -11.70 -5.36 1.52
CA ILE A 22 -12.40 -5.00 0.29
C ILE A 22 -11.90 -3.64 -0.15
N THR A 23 -11.35 -3.57 -1.35
CA THR A 23 -10.78 -2.34 -1.89
C THR A 23 -11.08 -2.17 -3.37
N LYS A 24 -10.70 -1.03 -3.92
CA LYS A 24 -10.80 -0.73 -5.35
C LYS A 24 -9.40 -0.52 -5.93
N GLY A 25 -9.25 -0.88 -7.21
CA GLY A 25 -7.98 -0.76 -7.90
C GLY A 25 -7.00 -1.86 -7.55
N ASP A 26 -5.77 -1.69 -7.98
CA ASP A 26 -4.73 -2.71 -7.82
C ASP A 26 -4.31 -2.86 -6.35
N VAL A 27 -3.89 -4.06 -5.98
CA VAL A 27 -3.32 -4.36 -4.67
C VAL A 27 -1.88 -4.81 -4.84
N VAL A 28 -0.97 -4.14 -4.14
CA VAL A 28 0.45 -4.48 -4.14
C VAL A 28 0.89 -4.79 -2.71
N ILE A 29 1.34 -6.00 -2.50
CA ILE A 29 1.85 -6.48 -1.20
C ILE A 29 3.36 -6.60 -1.33
N GLY A 30 4.08 -5.87 -0.50
CA GLY A 30 5.54 -5.89 -0.49
C GLY A 30 6.14 -7.19 0.04
N ASP A 31 7.44 -7.35 -0.17
CA ASP A 31 8.17 -8.56 0.20
C ASP A 31 8.17 -8.79 1.71
N ARG A 32 8.17 -10.05 2.11
CA ARG A 32 8.21 -10.50 3.50
C ARG A 32 7.10 -9.90 4.37
N SER A 33 6.00 -9.50 3.75
CA SER A 33 4.84 -8.98 4.44
C SER A 33 3.94 -10.11 4.91
N PHE A 34 3.26 -9.87 6.02
CA PHE A 34 2.32 -10.81 6.60
C PHE A 34 0.92 -10.19 6.68
N LEU A 35 -0.03 -10.75 5.93
CA LEU A 35 -1.41 -10.28 5.88
C LEU A 35 -2.35 -11.35 6.42
N ARG A 36 -3.03 -11.06 7.54
CA ARG A 36 -4.01 -11.96 8.16
C ARG A 36 -5.44 -11.81 7.63
N PHE A 37 -5.59 -11.12 6.54
CA PHE A 37 -6.85 -10.95 5.83
C PHE A 37 -6.79 -11.63 4.47
N GLY A 38 -7.95 -11.96 3.93
CA GLY A 38 -8.11 -12.14 2.50
C GLY A 38 -8.18 -10.78 1.80
N LEU A 39 -8.16 -10.81 0.49
CA LEU A 39 -8.26 -9.64 -0.36
C LEU A 39 -9.39 -9.83 -1.38
N ASN A 40 -10.23 -8.84 -1.50
CA ASN A 40 -11.23 -8.72 -2.55
C ASN A 40 -11.08 -7.35 -3.19
N THR A 41 -10.70 -7.33 -4.46
CA THR A 41 -10.51 -6.09 -5.21
C THR A 41 -11.12 -6.19 -6.60
N ASN A 42 -11.45 -5.06 -7.20
CA ASN A 42 -11.80 -5.00 -8.63
C ASN A 42 -10.59 -4.71 -9.54
N GLY A 43 -9.38 -4.63 -9.00
CA GLY A 43 -8.13 -4.49 -9.74
C GLY A 43 -7.31 -5.79 -9.71
N ARG A 44 -6.04 -5.70 -10.10
CA ARG A 44 -5.08 -6.81 -10.07
C ARG A 44 -4.48 -6.96 -8.68
N ILE A 45 -3.96 -8.17 -8.39
CA ILE A 45 -3.26 -8.43 -7.13
C ILE A 45 -1.81 -8.82 -7.43
N PHE A 46 -0.88 -8.12 -6.80
CA PHE A 46 0.56 -8.38 -6.86
C PHE A 46 1.06 -8.70 -5.46
N VAL A 47 1.62 -9.89 -5.29
CA VAL A 47 2.18 -10.36 -4.03
C VAL A 47 3.68 -10.51 -4.20
N GLY A 48 4.45 -9.81 -3.38
CA GLY A 48 5.91 -9.83 -3.40
C GLY A 48 6.50 -11.12 -2.84
N GLU A 49 7.83 -11.20 -2.82
CA GLU A 49 8.58 -12.38 -2.40
C GLU A 49 8.43 -12.69 -0.90
N HIS A 50 8.42 -13.97 -0.56
CA HIS A 50 8.33 -14.43 0.84
C HIS A 50 7.13 -13.85 1.62
N ALA A 51 6.09 -13.39 0.94
CA ALA A 51 4.90 -12.87 1.59
C ALA A 51 4.00 -14.01 2.07
N ILE A 52 3.30 -13.78 3.16
CA ILE A 52 2.34 -14.73 3.73
C ILE A 52 0.97 -14.07 3.84
N ILE A 53 -0.03 -14.68 3.22
CA ILE A 53 -1.41 -14.21 3.27
C ILE A 53 -2.28 -15.34 3.82
N ASP A 54 -2.93 -15.12 4.96
CA ASP A 54 -3.73 -16.16 5.62
C ASP A 54 -5.10 -16.40 4.95
N GLY A 55 -5.63 -15.40 4.24
CA GLY A 55 -6.96 -15.47 3.64
C GLY A 55 -6.98 -15.74 2.14
N ASN A 56 -8.16 -15.59 1.55
CA ASN A 56 -8.41 -15.78 0.13
C ASN A 56 -7.99 -14.56 -0.70
N LEU A 57 -7.65 -14.78 -1.96
CA LEU A 57 -7.44 -13.73 -2.95
C LEU A 57 -8.55 -13.80 -4.00
N ASP A 58 -9.29 -12.72 -4.18
CA ASP A 58 -10.38 -12.62 -5.16
C ASP A 58 -10.23 -11.36 -6.01
N SER A 59 -10.06 -11.56 -7.31
CA SER A 59 -9.90 -10.49 -8.28
C SER A 59 -10.56 -10.87 -9.62
N PRO A 60 -11.29 -9.95 -10.29
CA PRO A 60 -11.75 -10.16 -11.65
C PRO A 60 -10.63 -10.05 -12.70
N HIS A 61 -9.43 -9.66 -12.30
CA HIS A 61 -8.25 -9.48 -13.14
C HIS A 61 -7.12 -10.43 -12.75
N ASP A 62 -5.90 -10.14 -13.24
CA ASP A 62 -4.75 -10.97 -13.02
C ASP A 62 -4.30 -11.00 -11.55
N VAL A 63 -3.79 -12.14 -11.14
CA VAL A 63 -3.14 -12.34 -9.84
C VAL A 63 -1.71 -12.81 -10.05
N ARG A 64 -0.76 -12.09 -9.48
CA ARG A 64 0.65 -12.45 -9.52
C ARG A 64 1.16 -12.68 -8.11
N VAL A 65 1.71 -13.86 -7.88
CA VAL A 65 2.34 -14.25 -6.60
C VAL A 65 3.80 -14.55 -6.86
N ASP A 66 4.67 -13.83 -6.20
CA ASP A 66 6.11 -13.98 -6.40
C ASP A 66 6.70 -15.13 -5.57
N ILE A 67 7.97 -15.41 -5.78
CA ILE A 67 8.68 -16.59 -5.28
C ILE A 67 8.59 -16.76 -3.76
N PHE A 68 8.62 -18.01 -3.29
CA PHE A 68 8.60 -18.42 -1.88
C PHE A 68 7.41 -17.91 -1.05
N SER A 69 6.36 -17.41 -1.68
CA SER A 69 5.20 -16.86 -0.98
C SER A 69 4.17 -17.92 -0.65
N THR A 70 3.38 -17.70 0.39
CA THR A 70 2.36 -18.63 0.86
C THR A 70 1.00 -17.97 0.93
N ILE A 71 0.00 -18.58 0.28
CA ILE A 71 -1.39 -18.19 0.35
C ILE A 71 -2.16 -19.24 1.14
N GLY A 72 -2.71 -18.86 2.29
CA GLY A 72 -3.43 -19.74 3.21
C GLY A 72 -4.84 -20.10 2.76
N GLY A 73 -5.44 -19.33 1.87
CA GLY A 73 -6.78 -19.50 1.34
C GLY A 73 -6.82 -19.88 -0.14
N ASP A 74 -8.02 -19.67 -0.72
CA ASP A 74 -8.27 -19.91 -2.14
C ASP A 74 -7.84 -18.68 -2.97
N ILE A 75 -7.47 -18.93 -4.23
CA ILE A 75 -7.23 -17.87 -5.21
C ILE A 75 -8.32 -17.97 -6.29
N LYS A 76 -9.04 -16.86 -6.50
CA LYS A 76 -9.97 -16.68 -7.60
C LYS A 76 -9.54 -15.54 -8.49
N SER A 77 -9.30 -15.82 -9.77
CA SER A 77 -8.91 -14.83 -10.76
C SER A 77 -9.87 -14.85 -11.95
N GLY A 78 -10.33 -13.67 -12.35
CA GLY A 78 -11.05 -13.50 -13.62
C GLY A 78 -10.13 -13.37 -14.83
N GLY A 79 -8.83 -13.16 -14.62
CA GLY A 79 -7.77 -13.08 -15.62
C GLY A 79 -6.76 -14.22 -15.50
N ASN A 80 -5.49 -13.91 -15.75
CA ASN A 80 -4.38 -14.84 -15.67
C ASN A 80 -3.84 -14.95 -14.24
N VAL A 81 -3.15 -16.06 -13.95
CA VAL A 81 -2.44 -16.24 -12.70
C VAL A 81 -0.97 -16.60 -12.96
N TYR A 82 -0.08 -15.88 -12.30
CA TYR A 82 1.37 -16.09 -12.37
C TYR A 82 1.86 -16.48 -10.98
N LEU A 83 2.42 -17.68 -10.88
CA LEU A 83 2.96 -18.22 -9.63
C LEU A 83 4.48 -18.37 -9.75
N GLY A 84 5.21 -17.64 -8.93
CA GLY A 84 6.66 -17.75 -8.81
C GLY A 84 7.10 -19.11 -8.24
N GLU A 85 8.39 -19.40 -8.32
CA GLU A 85 8.96 -20.64 -7.82
C GLU A 85 8.70 -20.84 -6.32
N LYS A 86 8.46 -22.09 -5.92
CA LYS A 86 8.24 -22.50 -4.53
C LYS A 86 7.10 -21.78 -3.82
N THR A 87 6.15 -21.27 -4.58
CA THR A 87 4.91 -20.69 -4.05
C THR A 87 4.01 -21.81 -3.53
N LYS A 88 3.35 -21.58 -2.38
CA LYS A 88 2.41 -22.53 -1.77
C LYS A 88 1.02 -21.95 -1.67
N ILE A 89 0.03 -22.66 -2.17
CA ILE A 89 -1.40 -22.34 -2.05
C ILE A 89 -2.08 -23.46 -1.27
N LYS A 90 -2.57 -23.16 -0.06
CA LYS A 90 -3.25 -24.16 0.79
C LYS A 90 -4.70 -24.40 0.39
N GLY A 91 -5.28 -23.48 -0.36
CA GLY A 91 -6.63 -23.58 -0.90
C GLY A 91 -6.68 -24.12 -2.32
N THR A 92 -7.79 -23.80 -2.99
CA THR A 92 -8.01 -24.06 -4.41
C THR A 92 -7.57 -22.87 -5.26
N LEU A 93 -7.13 -23.12 -6.48
CA LEU A 93 -6.85 -22.10 -7.47
C LEU A 93 -7.89 -22.19 -8.59
N SER A 94 -8.67 -21.14 -8.79
CA SER A 94 -9.64 -21.04 -9.88
C SER A 94 -9.38 -19.79 -10.70
N LEU A 95 -9.22 -19.94 -12.02
CA LEU A 95 -8.95 -18.83 -12.94
C LEU A 95 -9.65 -19.01 -14.26
N LYS A 96 -9.94 -17.88 -14.92
CA LYS A 96 -10.56 -17.86 -16.26
C LYS A 96 -9.55 -17.74 -17.40
N GLY A 97 -8.39 -17.19 -17.13
CA GLY A 97 -7.30 -17.00 -18.09
C GLY A 97 -6.27 -18.12 -18.05
N ASP A 98 -5.04 -17.74 -18.38
CA ASP A 98 -3.90 -18.63 -18.43
C ASP A 98 -3.19 -18.76 -17.07
N LEU A 99 -2.65 -19.93 -16.81
CA LEU A 99 -1.87 -20.24 -15.62
C LEU A 99 -0.40 -20.37 -15.99
N ASP A 100 0.43 -19.50 -15.42
CA ASP A 100 1.89 -19.58 -15.52
C ASP A 100 2.49 -20.00 -14.18
N VAL A 101 3.17 -21.14 -14.14
CA VAL A 101 3.64 -21.77 -12.91
C VAL A 101 5.15 -21.94 -12.94
N GLY A 102 5.83 -21.38 -11.93
CA GLY A 102 7.24 -21.62 -11.67
C GLY A 102 7.54 -23.02 -11.16
N ASP A 103 8.82 -23.29 -10.90
CA ASP A 103 9.26 -24.57 -10.39
C ASP A 103 8.82 -24.79 -8.92
N SER A 104 8.53 -26.05 -8.59
CA SER A 104 8.20 -26.47 -7.21
C SER A 104 7.02 -25.71 -6.56
N VAL A 105 6.04 -25.31 -7.35
CA VAL A 105 4.79 -24.71 -6.84
C VAL A 105 3.89 -25.82 -6.29
N GLU A 106 3.31 -25.61 -5.12
CA GLU A 106 2.39 -26.53 -4.44
C GLU A 106 0.98 -25.92 -4.36
N ILE A 107 -0.04 -26.65 -4.85
CA ILE A 107 -1.45 -26.28 -4.70
C ILE A 107 -2.16 -27.46 -4.01
N GLU A 108 -2.51 -27.30 -2.73
CA GLU A 108 -2.95 -28.42 -1.89
C GLU A 108 -4.32 -28.98 -2.28
N LYS A 109 -5.27 -28.10 -2.65
CA LYS A 109 -6.65 -28.54 -2.95
C LYS A 109 -6.97 -28.60 -4.44
N GLY A 110 -5.94 -28.51 -5.28
CA GLY A 110 -6.08 -28.55 -6.74
C GLY A 110 -6.43 -27.23 -7.39
N PHE A 111 -6.55 -27.25 -8.71
CA PHE A 111 -6.80 -26.04 -9.48
C PHE A 111 -7.73 -26.30 -10.67
N GLU A 112 -8.39 -25.22 -11.14
CA GLU A 112 -9.20 -25.16 -12.34
C GLU A 112 -8.76 -23.94 -13.18
N ALA A 113 -8.22 -24.16 -14.37
CA ALA A 113 -7.86 -23.13 -15.32
C ALA A 113 -8.67 -23.31 -16.60
N LYS A 114 -9.21 -22.22 -17.16
CA LYS A 114 -9.93 -22.26 -18.44
C LYS A 114 -9.04 -21.99 -19.65
N GLY A 115 -7.90 -21.34 -19.43
CA GLY A 115 -6.89 -21.06 -20.43
C GLY A 115 -5.76 -22.07 -20.47
N TRP A 116 -4.64 -21.66 -21.03
CA TRP A 116 -3.44 -22.48 -21.15
C TRP A 116 -2.70 -22.60 -19.81
N ILE A 117 -2.06 -23.75 -19.61
CA ILE A 117 -1.18 -23.97 -18.46
C ILE A 117 0.25 -24.00 -18.98
N ASN A 118 1.05 -23.04 -18.54
CA ASN A 118 2.45 -22.94 -18.86
C ASN A 118 3.28 -23.22 -17.61
N ILE A 119 4.03 -24.31 -17.61
CA ILE A 119 4.92 -24.68 -16.51
C ILE A 119 6.33 -24.25 -16.91
N ARG A 120 6.85 -23.24 -16.24
CA ARG A 120 8.22 -22.78 -16.45
C ARG A 120 9.18 -23.62 -15.66
N ASN A 121 10.02 -24.34 -16.39
CA ASN A 121 11.23 -24.92 -15.81
C ASN A 121 12.42 -24.10 -16.34
N PRO A 122 13.00 -23.19 -15.56
CA PRO A 122 14.06 -22.31 -16.02
C PRO A 122 15.36 -23.06 -16.30
N ILE A 123 15.55 -24.25 -15.71
CA ILE A 123 16.80 -25.02 -15.82
C ILE A 123 17.20 -25.32 -17.28
N PRO A 124 16.30 -25.81 -18.17
CA PRO A 124 16.67 -26.04 -19.56
C PRO A 124 17.08 -24.79 -20.32
N ILE A 125 16.41 -23.65 -20.04
CA ILE A 125 16.67 -22.37 -20.70
C ILE A 125 18.03 -21.82 -20.24
N VAL A 126 18.31 -21.84 -18.94
CA VAL A 126 19.58 -21.38 -18.38
C VAL A 126 20.75 -22.23 -18.89
N ILE A 127 20.59 -23.58 -18.93
CA ILE A 127 21.60 -24.48 -19.48
C ILE A 127 21.80 -24.20 -20.98
N TYR A 128 20.72 -23.99 -21.73
CA TYR A 128 20.80 -23.68 -23.16
C TYR A 128 21.55 -22.38 -23.40
N ILE A 129 21.20 -21.31 -22.68
CA ILE A 129 21.89 -20.01 -22.76
C ILE A 129 23.36 -20.17 -22.39
N PHE A 130 23.66 -20.89 -21.30
CA PHE A 130 25.02 -21.14 -20.87
C PHE A 130 25.87 -21.89 -21.90
N VAL A 131 25.32 -22.96 -22.47
CA VAL A 131 25.97 -23.74 -23.55
C VAL A 131 26.19 -22.86 -24.80
N TYR A 132 25.19 -22.03 -25.14
CA TYR A 132 25.29 -21.11 -26.27
C TYR A 132 26.35 -20.05 -26.06
N LEU A 133 26.43 -19.43 -24.88
CA LEU A 133 27.48 -18.48 -24.51
C LEU A 133 28.87 -19.13 -24.55
N LEU A 134 29.00 -20.38 -24.07
CA LEU A 134 30.27 -21.11 -24.16
C LEU A 134 30.69 -21.37 -25.63
N GLN A 135 29.75 -21.62 -26.54
CA GLN A 135 30.03 -21.75 -27.96
C GLN A 135 30.52 -20.45 -28.58
N LEU A 136 29.89 -19.32 -28.25
CA LEU A 136 30.24 -17.98 -28.70
C LEU A 136 31.66 -17.61 -28.20
N LEU A 137 31.99 -17.91 -26.94
CA LEU A 137 33.34 -17.74 -26.40
C LEU A 137 34.37 -18.55 -27.15
N LYS A 138 34.10 -19.81 -27.48
CA LYS A 138 35.00 -20.67 -28.28
C LYS A 138 35.20 -20.15 -29.69
N MET A 139 34.21 -19.44 -30.26
CA MET A 139 34.29 -18.83 -31.59
C MET A 139 34.94 -17.42 -31.59
N GLY A 140 35.29 -16.88 -30.41
CA GLY A 140 35.91 -15.56 -30.27
C GLY A 140 34.96 -14.38 -30.51
N ARG A 141 33.65 -14.60 -30.41
CA ARG A 141 32.61 -13.59 -30.65
C ARG A 141 32.19 -12.90 -29.33
N SER A 142 33.09 -12.19 -28.72
CA SER A 142 32.84 -11.48 -27.46
C SER A 142 31.79 -10.37 -27.59
N GLU A 143 31.70 -9.72 -28.75
CA GLU A 143 30.72 -8.65 -29.00
C GLU A 143 29.25 -9.18 -29.03
N GLU A 144 29.04 -10.41 -29.48
CA GLU A 144 27.70 -11.04 -29.44
C GLU A 144 27.27 -11.46 -28.03
N ILE A 145 28.25 -11.76 -27.17
CA ILE A 145 28.00 -12.08 -25.75
C ILE A 145 27.57 -10.82 -25.00
N GLU A 146 28.25 -9.69 -25.22
CA GLU A 146 27.85 -8.41 -24.60
C GLU A 146 26.45 -8.00 -25.04
N ARG A 147 26.11 -8.18 -26.30
CA ARG A 147 24.76 -7.90 -26.83
C ARG A 147 23.68 -8.76 -26.20
N ILE A 148 23.92 -10.06 -26.01
CA ILE A 148 22.97 -10.97 -25.36
C ILE A 148 22.80 -10.64 -23.87
N LEU A 149 23.88 -10.27 -23.19
CA LEU A 149 23.81 -9.84 -21.79
C LEU A 149 23.03 -8.52 -21.65
N GLU A 150 23.26 -7.55 -22.57
CA GLU A 150 22.50 -6.31 -22.62
C GLU A 150 21.01 -6.53 -22.92
N GLU A 151 20.67 -7.48 -23.81
CA GLU A 151 19.28 -7.84 -24.11
C GLU A 151 18.61 -8.55 -22.91
N LEU A 152 19.35 -9.34 -22.14
CA LEU A 152 18.84 -9.96 -20.92
C LEU A 152 18.64 -8.93 -19.79
N GLU A 153 19.53 -7.95 -19.65
CA GLU A 153 19.37 -6.84 -18.70
C GLU A 153 18.24 -5.88 -19.08
N GLN A 154 18.01 -5.65 -20.38
CA GLN A 154 16.93 -4.77 -20.85
C GLN A 154 15.54 -5.37 -20.72
N ASN A 155 15.40 -6.69 -20.59
CA ASN A 155 14.11 -7.34 -20.36
C ASN A 155 13.57 -7.24 -18.92
N ASP A 156 14.36 -6.73 -17.97
CA ASP A 156 13.91 -6.45 -16.59
C ASP A 156 13.07 -5.16 -16.45
N GLY A 157 12.79 -4.48 -17.55
CA GLY A 157 12.15 -3.17 -17.59
C GLY A 157 10.63 -3.15 -17.85
N ASN A 158 9.89 -4.22 -17.64
CA ASN A 158 8.43 -4.17 -17.69
C ASN A 158 7.85 -3.45 -16.47
N THR A 159 7.89 -2.11 -16.51
CA THR A 159 7.07 -1.28 -15.63
C THR A 159 5.60 -1.58 -15.91
N ILE A 160 4.97 -2.33 -15.01
CA ILE A 160 3.54 -2.58 -15.07
C ILE A 160 2.84 -1.31 -14.58
N PRO A 161 2.05 -0.60 -15.40
CA PRO A 161 1.33 0.57 -14.94
C PRO A 161 0.32 0.15 -13.87
N ILE A 162 0.47 0.73 -12.67
CA ILE A 162 -0.46 0.53 -11.55
C ILE A 162 -1.64 1.49 -11.73
N SER A 163 -2.84 1.09 -11.30
CA SER A 163 -4.04 1.93 -11.34
C SER A 163 -3.85 3.20 -10.49
N GLU A 164 -4.58 4.29 -10.80
CA GLU A 164 -4.51 5.55 -10.06
C GLU A 164 -4.88 5.39 -8.57
N SER A 165 -5.76 4.44 -8.27
CA SER A 165 -6.14 4.05 -6.92
C SER A 165 -5.62 2.65 -6.64
N PHE A 166 -4.81 2.48 -5.62
CA PHE A 166 -4.22 1.19 -5.26
C PHE A 166 -3.99 1.07 -3.76
N LEU A 167 -4.08 -0.16 -3.26
CA LEU A 167 -3.67 -0.55 -1.92
C LEU A 167 -2.21 -1.00 -1.97
N PHE A 168 -1.36 -0.38 -1.18
CA PHE A 168 0.06 -0.75 -1.09
C PHE A 168 0.45 -1.09 0.33
N LEU A 169 0.90 -2.32 0.55
CA LEU A 169 1.52 -2.77 1.79
C LEU A 169 3.04 -2.76 1.61
N PRO A 170 3.78 -1.95 2.38
CA PRO A 170 5.23 -1.90 2.28
C PRO A 170 5.88 -3.21 2.76
N ASN A 171 7.12 -3.42 2.36
CA ASN A 171 7.90 -4.60 2.74
C ASN A 171 8.00 -4.75 4.27
N ASN A 172 8.04 -5.98 4.75
CA ASN A 172 8.10 -6.35 6.17
C ASN A 172 6.93 -5.82 7.02
N SER A 173 5.78 -5.56 6.43
CA SER A 173 4.58 -5.13 7.15
C SER A 173 3.82 -6.32 7.73
N LEU A 174 3.25 -6.13 8.90
CA LEU A 174 2.28 -7.04 9.49
C LEU A 174 0.93 -6.34 9.58
N ILE A 175 -0.09 -6.86 8.90
CA ILE A 175 -1.46 -6.33 8.95
C ILE A 175 -2.38 -7.43 9.49
N SER A 176 -3.04 -7.15 10.60
CA SER A 176 -3.93 -8.10 11.28
C SER A 176 -5.11 -7.41 11.98
N THR A 177 -6.10 -8.19 12.37
CA THR A 177 -7.27 -7.70 13.13
C THR A 177 -6.92 -7.27 14.55
N SER A 178 -5.82 -7.76 15.13
CA SER A 178 -5.41 -7.42 16.50
C SER A 178 -4.36 -6.33 16.53
N ASN A 179 -3.20 -6.56 15.91
CA ASN A 179 -2.08 -5.63 15.92
C ASN A 179 -1.41 -5.59 14.56
N SER A 180 -1.44 -4.45 13.93
CA SER A 180 -0.73 -4.16 12.68
C SER A 180 0.54 -3.38 12.97
N LYS A 181 1.63 -3.70 12.26
CA LYS A 181 2.93 -3.03 12.38
C LYS A 181 3.44 -2.61 11.02
N VAL A 182 3.85 -1.37 10.91
CA VAL A 182 4.47 -0.81 9.72
C VAL A 182 5.71 -0.01 10.12
N GLU A 183 6.85 -0.31 9.49
CA GLU A 183 8.13 0.35 9.78
C GLU A 183 8.22 1.80 9.22
N GLY A 184 7.30 2.19 8.35
CA GLY A 184 7.19 3.52 7.78
C GLY A 184 5.95 4.26 8.25
N SER A 185 5.38 5.08 7.37
CA SER A 185 4.16 5.86 7.62
C SER A 185 2.91 5.12 7.13
N ILE A 186 1.73 5.61 7.51
CA ILE A 186 0.45 5.15 6.98
C ILE A 186 -0.35 6.33 6.43
N GLN A 187 -0.94 6.14 5.28
CA GLN A 187 -1.88 7.05 4.66
C GLN A 187 -3.19 6.33 4.41
N ILE A 188 -4.25 6.80 5.05
CA ILE A 188 -5.60 6.23 4.97
C ILE A 188 -6.47 7.20 4.20
N GLY A 189 -7.06 6.74 3.11
CA GLY A 189 -7.94 7.51 2.25
C GLY A 189 -9.29 7.85 2.90
N LYS A 190 -10.18 8.40 2.11
CA LYS A 190 -11.51 8.84 2.55
C LYS A 190 -12.48 7.68 2.68
N GLU A 191 -13.42 7.82 3.61
CA GLU A 191 -14.55 6.88 3.77
C GLU A 191 -14.08 5.43 4.00
N CYS A 192 -12.89 5.24 4.57
CA CYS A 192 -12.35 3.94 4.91
C CYS A 192 -12.88 3.43 6.26
N LYS A 193 -12.97 2.11 6.39
CA LYS A 193 -13.27 1.44 7.65
C LYS A 193 -12.17 0.46 7.99
N LEU A 194 -11.46 0.70 9.10
CA LEU A 194 -10.31 -0.10 9.51
C LEU A 194 -10.60 -0.81 10.83
N LEU A 195 -10.06 -2.04 10.95
CA LEU A 195 -10.12 -2.86 12.16
C LEU A 195 -8.71 -3.11 12.69
N GLY A 196 -8.60 -3.18 14.01
CA GLY A 196 -7.35 -3.53 14.70
C GLY A 196 -6.52 -2.33 15.15
N ASN A 197 -5.47 -2.61 15.90
CA ASN A 197 -4.54 -1.61 16.42
C ASN A 197 -3.38 -1.45 15.44
N TYR A 198 -2.91 -0.23 15.28
CA TYR A 198 -1.83 0.12 14.35
C TYR A 198 -0.63 0.71 15.11
N ASP A 199 0.51 0.03 15.06
CA ASP A 199 1.81 0.50 15.56
C ASP A 199 2.69 0.92 14.38
N ILE A 200 2.82 2.21 14.18
CA ILE A 200 3.42 2.86 13.01
C ILE A 200 4.68 3.58 13.43
N LYS A 201 5.83 3.24 12.85
CA LYS A 201 7.10 3.92 13.15
C LYS A 201 7.29 5.27 12.45
N GLY A 202 6.35 5.69 11.65
CA GLY A 202 6.33 6.97 10.97
C GLY A 202 5.14 7.83 11.37
N ASN A 203 4.65 8.58 10.41
CA ASN A 203 3.48 9.43 10.54
C ASN A 203 2.19 8.67 10.23
N ILE A 204 1.08 9.12 10.82
CA ILE A 204 -0.26 8.65 10.48
C ILE A 204 -1.04 9.79 9.85
N SER A 205 -1.60 9.57 8.67
CA SER A 205 -2.54 10.47 8.04
C SER A 205 -3.84 9.74 7.77
N VAL A 206 -4.94 10.26 8.29
CA VAL A 206 -6.29 9.74 8.10
C VAL A 206 -7.11 10.80 7.40
N ASP A 207 -7.68 10.46 6.25
CA ASP A 207 -8.49 11.36 5.46
C ASP A 207 -9.96 11.35 5.93
N GLU A 208 -10.80 12.17 5.30
CA GLU A 208 -12.15 12.50 5.73
C GLU A 208 -13.09 11.29 5.88
N LYS A 209 -14.00 11.36 6.86
CA LYS A 209 -15.12 10.41 7.07
C LYS A 209 -14.73 8.95 7.27
N SER A 210 -13.47 8.69 7.57
CA SER A 210 -12.99 7.33 7.86
C SER A 210 -13.30 6.94 9.29
N GLU A 211 -13.48 5.64 9.52
CA GLU A 211 -13.80 5.07 10.83
C GLU A 211 -12.78 3.99 11.21
N ILE A 212 -12.18 4.12 12.39
CA ILE A 212 -11.11 3.23 12.86
C ILE A 212 -11.54 2.57 14.15
N PHE A 213 -11.64 1.25 14.12
CA PHE A 213 -11.96 0.40 15.28
C PHE A 213 -10.69 -0.16 15.88
N GLY A 214 -10.00 0.66 16.66
CA GLY A 214 -8.75 0.30 17.31
C GLY A 214 -7.89 1.50 17.63
N THR A 215 -6.71 1.22 18.20
CA THR A 215 -5.76 2.20 18.66
C THR A 215 -4.77 2.57 17.58
N LEU A 216 -4.45 3.85 17.49
CA LEU A 216 -3.42 4.39 16.60
C LEU A 216 -2.20 4.79 17.44
N LYS A 217 -1.07 4.15 17.18
CA LYS A 217 0.21 4.49 17.80
C LYS A 217 1.22 4.88 16.72
N ALA A 218 1.79 6.07 16.84
CA ALA A 218 2.79 6.60 15.93
C ALA A 218 4.05 7.05 16.68
N THR A 219 5.21 6.91 16.06
CA THR A 219 6.43 7.60 16.53
C THR A 219 6.61 8.96 15.87
N GLY A 220 5.84 9.28 14.85
CA GLY A 220 5.79 10.56 14.16
C GLY A 220 4.50 11.33 14.47
N ASN A 221 4.16 12.25 13.59
CA ASN A 221 2.96 13.07 13.71
C ASN A 221 1.71 12.31 13.29
N VAL A 222 0.57 12.68 13.86
CA VAL A 222 -0.74 12.12 13.53
C VAL A 222 -1.63 13.24 13.01
N PHE A 223 -2.14 13.08 11.80
CA PHE A 223 -3.13 13.97 11.21
C PHE A 223 -4.46 13.25 11.05
N ILE A 224 -5.53 13.83 11.61
CA ILE A 224 -6.89 13.28 11.53
C ILE A 224 -7.78 14.26 10.80
N GLY A 225 -8.27 13.83 9.63
CA GLY A 225 -9.14 14.57 8.74
C GLY A 225 -10.56 14.77 9.27
N LYS A 226 -11.38 15.51 8.54
CA LYS A 226 -12.73 15.91 8.96
C LYS A 226 -13.68 14.72 9.09
N LYS A 227 -14.54 14.77 10.11
CA LYS A 227 -15.61 13.76 10.36
C LYS A 227 -15.09 12.34 10.56
N VAL A 228 -13.82 12.16 10.91
CA VAL A 228 -13.25 10.86 11.25
C VAL A 228 -13.74 10.42 12.62
N LYS A 229 -13.99 9.11 12.77
CA LYS A 229 -14.34 8.48 14.06
C LYS A 229 -13.25 7.49 14.46
N ILE A 230 -12.76 7.59 15.69
CA ILE A 230 -11.76 6.68 16.25
C ILE A 230 -12.29 6.09 17.54
N HIS A 231 -12.41 4.75 17.56
CA HIS A 231 -12.99 4.01 18.69
C HIS A 231 -11.94 3.58 19.74
N GLY A 232 -10.68 3.81 19.48
CA GLY A 232 -9.57 3.51 20.39
C GLY A 232 -8.75 4.74 20.76
N ASP A 233 -7.59 4.49 21.35
CA ASP A 233 -6.68 5.54 21.79
C ASP A 233 -5.81 6.07 20.61
N ILE A 234 -5.33 7.28 20.77
CA ILE A 234 -4.29 7.86 19.88
C ILE A 234 -3.06 8.13 20.73
N SER A 235 -1.93 7.55 20.34
CA SER A 235 -0.64 7.77 21.02
C SER A 235 0.40 8.20 19.99
N SER A 236 1.04 9.33 20.21
CA SER A 236 2.11 9.85 19.35
C SER A 236 3.26 10.41 20.18
N THR A 237 4.49 10.27 19.67
CA THR A 237 5.64 11.00 20.23
C THR A 237 5.83 12.38 19.60
N GLY A 238 5.05 12.70 18.57
CA GLY A 238 5.03 13.98 17.89
C GLY A 238 3.72 14.76 18.13
N ILE A 239 3.33 15.52 17.12
CA ILE A 239 2.13 16.38 17.13
C ILE A 239 0.92 15.58 16.66
N VAL A 240 -0.19 15.71 17.40
CA VAL A 240 -1.50 15.18 16.97
C VAL A 240 -2.37 16.36 16.52
N ASN A 241 -2.70 16.37 15.23
CA ASN A 241 -3.56 17.39 14.63
C ASN A 241 -4.96 16.81 14.36
N ILE A 242 -5.97 17.37 15.01
CA ILE A 242 -7.36 16.92 14.95
C ILE A 242 -8.22 18.01 14.35
N THR A 243 -8.81 17.73 13.18
CA THR A 243 -9.60 18.70 12.44
C THR A 243 -11.07 18.72 12.86
N GLU A 244 -11.93 19.28 12.03
CA GLU A 244 -13.32 19.55 12.36
C GLU A 244 -14.19 18.29 12.44
N GLN A 245 -15.11 18.28 13.41
CA GLN A 245 -16.11 17.22 13.60
C GLN A 245 -15.54 15.80 13.76
N VAL A 246 -14.29 15.71 14.21
CA VAL A 246 -13.67 14.41 14.58
C VAL A 246 -14.26 13.95 15.92
N ASN A 247 -14.49 12.65 16.04
CA ASN A 247 -14.92 12.03 17.27
C ASN A 247 -13.92 10.95 17.71
N VAL A 248 -13.27 11.14 18.86
CA VAL A 248 -12.38 10.17 19.48
C VAL A 248 -12.99 9.67 20.79
N ILE A 249 -13.24 8.36 20.88
CA ILE A 249 -13.81 7.76 22.08
C ILE A 249 -12.75 7.48 23.12
N GLY A 250 -11.53 7.12 22.69
CA GLY A 250 -10.40 6.81 23.57
C GLY A 250 -9.60 8.02 24.03
N ASN A 251 -8.46 7.74 24.62
CA ASN A 251 -7.52 8.74 25.15
C ASN A 251 -6.57 9.23 24.05
N ILE A 252 -6.09 10.46 24.21
CA ILE A 252 -5.07 11.02 23.32
C ILE A 252 -3.83 11.36 24.14
N THR A 253 -2.68 10.80 23.76
CA THR A 253 -1.38 11.09 24.36
C THR A 253 -0.42 11.55 23.27
N ALA A 254 0.13 12.76 23.41
CA ALA A 254 1.03 13.33 22.43
C ALA A 254 2.07 14.27 23.06
N GLU A 255 3.02 14.72 22.27
CA GLU A 255 3.89 15.82 22.67
C GLU A 255 3.13 17.14 22.64
N GLU A 256 2.39 17.41 21.56
CA GLU A 256 1.53 18.56 21.39
C GLU A 256 0.22 18.14 20.69
N VAL A 257 -0.89 18.77 21.05
CA VAL A 257 -2.19 18.52 20.40
C VAL A 257 -2.74 19.79 19.81
N LEU A 258 -3.01 19.76 18.52
CA LEU A 258 -3.69 20.79 17.76
C LEU A 258 -5.13 20.34 17.56
N LEU A 259 -6.09 21.04 18.16
CA LEU A 259 -7.47 20.59 18.24
C LEU A 259 -8.43 21.62 17.65
N SER A 260 -9.31 21.18 16.74
CA SER A 260 -10.45 22.00 16.29
C SER A 260 -11.50 22.12 17.38
N LYS A 261 -12.12 23.29 17.49
CA LYS A 261 -13.21 23.54 18.48
C LYS A 261 -14.45 22.65 18.29
N THR A 262 -14.62 22.06 17.11
CA THR A 262 -15.76 21.19 16.80
C THR A 262 -15.46 19.70 16.98
N ALA A 263 -14.25 19.36 17.38
CA ALA A 263 -13.88 17.97 17.68
C ALA A 263 -14.40 17.56 19.06
N VAL A 264 -14.80 16.30 19.17
CA VAL A 264 -15.30 15.67 20.39
C VAL A 264 -14.33 14.59 20.85
N ILE A 265 -13.80 14.73 22.06
CA ILE A 265 -12.94 13.73 22.68
C ILE A 265 -13.60 13.28 23.95
N GLN A 266 -13.95 11.99 24.04
CA GLN A 266 -14.65 11.44 25.19
C GLN A 266 -13.70 10.98 26.29
N GLY A 267 -12.46 10.63 25.91
CA GLY A 267 -11.41 10.20 26.83
C GLY A 267 -10.55 11.34 27.39
N THR A 268 -9.44 10.96 27.97
CA THR A 268 -8.44 11.89 28.55
C THR A 268 -7.51 12.41 27.47
N LEU A 269 -7.14 13.68 27.55
CA LEU A 269 -6.21 14.32 26.64
C LEU A 269 -4.94 14.72 27.44
N LEU A 270 -3.79 14.12 27.06
CA LEU A 270 -2.50 14.37 27.68
C LEU A 270 -1.50 14.88 26.64
N ALA A 271 -1.11 16.13 26.77
CA ALA A 271 -0.12 16.76 25.90
C ALA A 271 1.02 17.37 26.74
N LYS A 272 2.26 16.93 26.49
CA LYS A 272 3.43 17.40 27.27
C LYS A 272 3.74 18.87 27.06
N LYS A 273 3.60 19.38 25.83
CA LYS A 273 3.86 20.78 25.46
C LYS A 273 2.60 21.63 25.44
N GLY A 274 1.43 21.02 25.64
CA GLY A 274 0.16 21.72 25.70
C GLY A 274 -0.79 21.42 24.56
N ILE A 275 -1.98 22.03 24.65
CA ILE A 275 -3.08 21.88 23.72
C ILE A 275 -3.36 23.24 23.09
N CYS A 276 -3.31 23.33 21.76
CA CYS A 276 -3.63 24.52 21.01
C CYS A 276 -4.95 24.32 20.25
N PHE A 277 -5.88 25.26 20.42
CA PHE A 277 -7.11 25.26 19.62
C PHE A 277 -6.87 25.98 18.30
N ILE A 278 -7.13 25.25 17.20
CA ILE A 278 -7.01 25.81 15.84
C ILE A 278 -8.37 26.26 15.35
N ASP A 279 -8.43 27.51 14.88
CA ASP A 279 -9.57 28.05 14.15
C ASP A 279 -9.21 28.02 12.64
N ILE A 280 -9.64 26.96 11.96
CA ILE A 280 -9.29 26.74 10.54
C ILE A 280 -9.81 27.84 9.64
N SER A 281 -10.89 28.52 10.05
CA SER A 281 -11.39 29.71 9.34
C SER A 281 -10.36 30.85 9.30
N LYS A 282 -9.58 31.01 10.36
CA LYS A 282 -8.48 31.98 10.41
C LYS A 282 -7.27 31.58 9.57
N GLN A 283 -6.91 30.28 9.57
CA GLN A 283 -5.79 29.80 8.76
C GLN A 283 -6.07 29.89 7.25
N GLN A 284 -7.26 29.52 6.81
CA GLN A 284 -7.68 29.70 5.41
C GLN A 284 -7.74 31.16 5.00
N THR A 285 -8.12 32.05 5.93
CA THR A 285 -8.11 33.48 5.69
C THR A 285 -6.68 34.04 5.61
N ILE A 286 -5.79 33.58 6.50
CA ILE A 286 -4.36 33.96 6.49
C ILE A 286 -3.66 33.42 5.24
N GLU A 287 -3.94 32.18 4.81
CA GLU A 287 -3.40 31.65 3.54
C GLU A 287 -3.95 32.38 2.31
N LYS A 288 -5.24 32.74 2.33
CA LYS A 288 -5.82 33.57 1.29
C LYS A 288 -5.16 34.96 1.28
N VAL A 289 -5.01 35.59 2.46
CA VAL A 289 -4.34 36.90 2.57
C VAL A 289 -2.89 36.79 2.10
N LYS A 290 -2.12 35.74 2.48
CA LYS A 290 -0.75 35.53 1.99
C LYS A 290 -0.69 35.29 0.48
N ARG A 291 -1.68 34.62 -0.11
CA ARG A 291 -1.78 34.52 -1.58
C ARG A 291 -2.05 35.89 -2.22
N TYR A 292 -2.95 36.69 -1.64
CA TYR A 292 -3.20 38.03 -2.13
C TYR A 292 -2.02 39.01 -1.89
N GLU A 293 -1.22 38.83 -0.83
CA GLU A 293 0.02 39.59 -0.61
C GLU A 293 1.12 39.21 -1.61
N ASN A 294 1.18 37.97 -2.08
CA ASN A 294 2.11 37.55 -3.13
C ASN A 294 1.62 37.84 -4.56
N ASP A 295 0.32 38.09 -4.77
CA ASP A 295 -0.27 38.51 -6.05
C ASP A 295 -0.30 40.05 -6.24
N VAL A 296 0.16 40.84 -5.25
CA VAL A 296 0.19 42.29 -5.32
C VAL A 296 1.41 42.86 -6.10
N ASP A 297 2.08 42.05 -6.89
CA ASP A 297 3.00 42.56 -7.93
C ASP A 297 2.27 43.23 -9.14
N VAL A 298 0.93 43.24 -9.11
CA VAL A 298 0.11 43.95 -10.13
C VAL A 298 0.23 45.45 -10.02
N ILE A 299 0.62 46.01 -8.86
CA ILE A 299 0.77 47.45 -8.69
C ILE A 299 2.03 48.01 -9.38
N ASP A 300 3.10 47.20 -9.50
CA ASP A 300 4.32 47.59 -10.19
C ASP A 300 4.19 47.50 -11.73
N GLU A 301 3.35 46.61 -12.25
CA GLU A 301 3.04 46.58 -13.68
C GLU A 301 2.14 47.77 -14.13
N VAL A 302 1.21 48.18 -13.29
CA VAL A 302 0.37 49.36 -13.57
C VAL A 302 1.17 50.64 -13.51
N LYS A 303 2.17 50.77 -12.62
CA LYS A 303 3.10 51.91 -12.59
C LYS A 303 4.01 51.97 -13.82
N LYS A 304 4.46 50.84 -14.36
CA LYS A 304 5.24 50.78 -15.60
C LYS A 304 4.44 51.09 -16.87
N MET A 305 3.12 50.98 -16.82
CA MET A 305 2.24 51.36 -17.95
C MET A 305 1.84 52.86 -17.94
N LEU A 306 2.14 53.59 -16.84
CA LEU A 306 1.80 54.98 -16.67
C LEU A 306 3.02 55.94 -16.76
N GLU A 307 4.24 55.39 -16.92
CA GLU A 307 5.46 56.09 -17.35
C GLU A 307 5.72 55.88 -18.86
#